data_12dd5ac43813893b154ed3f143889408
#
_entry.id   12dd5ac43813893b154ed3f143889408
#
_cell.length_a   1.000
_cell.length_b   1.000
_cell.length_c   1.000
_cell.angle_alpha   90.00
_cell.angle_beta   90.00
_cell.angle_gamma   90.00
#
_symmetry.space_group_name_H-M   'P 1'
#
loop_
_entity.id
_entity.type
_entity.pdbx_description
1 polymer ?
#
loop_
_entity_poly.entity_id
_entity_poly.type
_entity_poly.pdbx_seq_one_letter_code
_entity_poly.pdbx_strand_id
1 'polypeptide(L)'
;MMTLTEWLATPPQAATGERWARLREDVRRCQLRRGAWYPVVRQAPDEVVIQVRRTTVVVPLAFLEVVPTRPTHWTVIPRERYAVCPRCAERLAIAHPPERMPCRRCEGVFEVA
;
A
#
# COMPACT_ATOMS: atom_id res chain seq x y z
N MET A 1 10.50 28.26 6.25
CA MET A 1 10.59 26.79 6.37
C MET A 1 9.56 26.32 7.37
N MET A 2 8.80 25.31 7.01
CA MET A 2 7.79 24.76 7.92
C MET A 2 8.44 23.93 9.01
N THR A 3 7.95 24.11 10.23
CA THR A 3 8.34 23.23 11.33
C THR A 3 7.65 21.89 11.15
N LEU A 4 8.12 20.87 11.86
CA LEU A 4 7.50 19.56 11.81
C LEU A 4 6.03 19.64 12.24
N THR A 5 5.72 20.46 13.25
CA THR A 5 4.36 20.62 13.73
C THR A 5 3.45 21.23 12.67
N GLU A 6 3.91 22.26 11.97
CA GLU A 6 3.15 22.87 10.89
C GLU A 6 2.94 21.88 9.76
N TRP A 7 3.98 21.11 9.45
CA TRP A 7 3.89 20.12 8.41
C TRP A 7 2.85 19.04 8.75
N LEU A 8 2.81 18.61 10.00
CA LEU A 8 1.83 17.63 10.47
C LEU A 8 0.42 18.21 10.57
N ALA A 9 0.33 19.47 10.94
CA ALA A 9 -0.96 20.13 11.10
C ALA A 9 -1.61 20.54 9.79
N THR A 10 -0.85 20.56 8.72
CA THR A 10 -1.38 20.90 7.41
C THR A 10 -1.77 19.62 6.69
N PRO A 11 -3.04 19.29 6.60
CA PRO A 11 -3.48 18.07 5.92
C PRO A 11 -3.78 18.37 4.47
N PRO A 12 -2.77 18.60 3.67
CA PRO A 12 -2.99 19.12 2.33
C PRO A 12 -3.90 18.19 1.54
N GLN A 13 -3.42 17.01 1.30
CA GLN A 13 -4.15 16.09 0.46
C GLN A 13 -5.05 15.19 1.28
N ALA A 14 -4.76 15.03 2.56
CA ALA A 14 -5.59 14.21 3.41
C ALA A 14 -7.02 14.72 3.49
N ALA A 15 -7.19 16.03 3.39
CA ALA A 15 -8.51 16.62 3.40
C ALA A 15 -9.29 16.31 2.13
N THR A 16 -8.61 16.02 1.04
CA THR A 16 -9.24 15.81 -0.25
C THR A 16 -9.25 14.37 -0.70
N GLY A 17 -8.69 13.47 0.10
CA GLY A 17 -8.71 12.08 -0.25
C GLY A 17 -7.50 11.32 0.23
N GLU A 18 -7.71 10.05 0.36
CA GLU A 18 -6.67 9.13 0.75
C GLU A 18 -5.81 8.77 -0.45
N ARG A 19 -4.55 8.52 -0.18
CA ARG A 19 -3.63 7.97 -1.16
C ARG A 19 -3.08 6.67 -0.62
N TRP A 20 -2.74 5.78 -1.54
CA TRP A 20 -2.26 4.45 -1.20
C TRP A 20 -1.00 4.18 -2.00
N ALA A 21 -0.05 3.51 -1.37
CA ALA A 21 1.24 3.24 -1.99
C ALA A 21 1.58 1.77 -1.93
N ARG A 22 2.18 1.29 -3.00
CA ARG A 22 2.64 -0.09 -3.13
C ARG A 22 4.05 -0.09 -3.67
N LEU A 23 4.86 -1.02 -3.21
CA LEU A 23 6.23 -1.18 -3.67
C LEU A 23 6.24 -1.53 -5.17
N ARG A 24 7.07 -0.84 -5.95
CA ARG A 24 7.19 -1.14 -7.37
C ARG A 24 7.85 -2.50 -7.57
N GLU A 25 7.52 -3.17 -8.67
CA GLU A 25 7.99 -4.51 -8.93
C GLU A 25 9.50 -4.63 -9.05
N ASP A 26 10.16 -3.59 -9.51
CA ASP A 26 11.60 -3.61 -9.73
C ASP A 26 12.41 -3.32 -8.47
N VAL A 27 11.77 -2.96 -7.38
CA VAL A 27 12.46 -2.69 -6.12
C VAL A 27 12.66 -4.00 -5.37
N ARG A 28 13.91 -4.35 -5.10
CA ARG A 28 14.23 -5.64 -4.48
C ARG A 28 14.61 -5.57 -3.02
N ARG A 29 15.18 -4.46 -2.58
CA ARG A 29 15.66 -4.31 -1.20
C ARG A 29 14.84 -3.27 -0.46
N CYS A 30 13.73 -3.71 0.10
CA CYS A 30 12.89 -2.84 0.90
C CYS A 30 12.16 -3.70 1.92
N GLN A 31 11.95 -3.14 3.11
CA GLN A 31 11.29 -3.86 4.21
C GLN A 31 9.79 -4.00 4.01
N LEU A 32 9.23 -3.33 3.03
CA LEU A 32 7.81 -3.39 2.77
C LEU A 32 7.42 -4.73 2.15
N ARG A 33 6.24 -5.19 2.49
CA ARG A 33 5.72 -6.42 1.89
C ARG A 33 5.36 -6.15 0.44
N ARG A 34 5.91 -6.96 -0.45
CA ARG A 34 5.62 -6.84 -1.88
C ARG A 34 4.15 -7.14 -2.14
N GLY A 35 3.50 -6.27 -2.88
CA GLY A 35 2.10 -6.40 -3.22
C GLY A 35 1.13 -5.78 -2.23
N ALA A 36 1.61 -5.38 -1.06
CA ALA A 36 0.75 -4.76 -0.07
C ALA A 36 0.54 -3.27 -0.37
N TRP A 37 -0.65 -2.79 -0.13
CA TRP A 37 -0.97 -1.38 -0.23
C TRP A 37 -0.92 -0.76 1.16
N TYR A 38 -0.25 0.38 1.28
CA TYR A 38 -0.08 1.10 2.53
C TYR A 38 -0.70 2.48 2.43
N PRO A 39 -1.43 2.92 3.47
CA PRO A 39 -1.96 4.29 3.46
C PRO A 39 -0.82 5.32 3.46
N VAL A 40 -0.96 6.34 2.64
CA VAL A 40 -0.01 7.44 2.61
C VAL A 40 -0.41 8.45 3.67
N VAL A 41 0.49 8.68 4.60
CA VAL A 41 0.28 9.67 5.65
C VAL A 41 0.64 11.04 5.13
N ARG A 42 1.71 11.11 4.33
CA ARG A 42 2.21 12.38 3.83
C ARG A 42 3.11 12.16 2.63
N GLN A 43 3.07 13.07 1.69
CA GLN A 43 3.87 12.98 0.49
C GLN A 43 4.68 14.26 0.27
N ALA A 44 5.99 14.10 0.14
CA ALA A 44 6.92 15.16 -0.26
C ALA A 44 7.34 14.92 -1.71
N PRO A 45 8.07 15.86 -2.34
CA PRO A 45 8.43 15.71 -3.74
C PRO A 45 9.25 14.44 -4.07
N ASP A 46 10.08 13.98 -3.14
CA ASP A 46 10.97 12.85 -3.40
C ASP A 46 10.81 11.69 -2.42
N GLU A 47 9.92 11.82 -1.45
CA GLU A 47 9.71 10.74 -0.48
C GLU A 47 8.28 10.72 0.02
N VAL A 48 7.88 9.57 0.53
CA VAL A 48 6.51 9.34 1.01
C VAL A 48 6.58 8.75 2.39
N VAL A 49 5.73 9.24 3.29
CA VAL A 49 5.57 8.65 4.61
C VAL A 49 4.34 7.77 4.58
N ILE A 50 4.51 6.50 4.86
CA ILE A 50 3.42 5.53 4.83
C ILE A 50 3.19 4.93 6.20
N GLN A 51 1.97 4.47 6.43
CA GLN A 51 1.58 3.80 7.67
C GLN A 51 1.83 2.31 7.51
N VAL A 52 2.68 1.76 8.37
CA VAL A 52 2.93 0.32 8.40
C VAL A 52 2.56 -0.17 9.79
N ARG A 53 1.39 -0.80 9.88
CA ARG A 53 0.82 -1.23 11.16
C ARG A 53 0.66 -0.03 12.10
N ARG A 54 1.43 0.04 13.16
CA ARG A 54 1.34 1.09 14.17
C ARG A 54 2.42 2.16 14.04
N THR A 55 3.26 2.05 13.02
CA THR A 55 4.37 2.97 12.83
C THR A 55 4.28 3.63 11.47
N THR A 56 5.06 4.68 11.29
CA THR A 56 5.21 5.32 9.99
C THR A 56 6.62 5.08 9.47
N VAL A 57 6.74 4.94 8.17
CA VAL A 57 8.02 4.69 7.51
C VAL A 57 8.17 5.66 6.36
N VAL A 58 9.36 6.23 6.21
CA VAL A 58 9.69 7.11 5.10
C VAL A 58 10.31 6.27 3.99
N VAL A 59 9.76 6.38 2.79
CA VAL A 59 10.23 5.60 1.63
C VAL A 59 10.43 6.55 0.45
N PRO A 60 11.52 6.39 -0.31
CA PRO A 60 11.68 7.21 -1.51
C PRO A 60 10.50 7.04 -2.47
N LEU A 61 10.03 8.14 -3.02
CA LEU A 61 8.90 8.10 -3.96
C LEU A 61 9.20 7.20 -5.15
N ALA A 62 10.46 7.18 -5.59
CA ALA A 62 10.87 6.35 -6.72
C ALA A 62 10.65 4.85 -6.50
N PHE A 63 10.51 4.41 -5.24
CA PHE A 63 10.29 3.01 -4.93
C PHE A 63 8.82 2.62 -4.96
N LEU A 64 7.92 3.58 -5.05
CA LEU A 64 6.51 3.36 -4.83
C LEU A 64 5.64 3.70 -6.03
N GLU A 65 4.55 2.97 -6.14
CA GLU A 65 3.43 3.31 -6.99
C GLU A 65 2.38 3.91 -6.07
N VAL A 66 1.96 5.14 -6.33
CA VAL A 66 0.98 5.84 -5.49
C VAL A 66 -0.30 6.05 -6.28
N VAL A 67 -1.43 5.68 -5.68
CA VAL A 67 -2.74 5.83 -6.32
C VAL A 67 -3.65 6.66 -5.42
N PRO A 68 -4.58 7.43 -6.01
CA PRO A 68 -5.44 8.33 -5.24
C PRO A 68 -6.66 7.67 -4.63
N THR A 69 -6.98 6.44 -5.03
CA THR A 69 -8.17 5.74 -4.55
C THR A 69 -7.79 4.46 -3.84
N ARG A 70 -8.63 4.05 -2.91
CA ARG A 70 -8.38 2.82 -2.17
C ARG A 70 -8.40 1.62 -3.12
N PRO A 71 -7.37 0.78 -3.10
CA PRO A 71 -7.33 -0.42 -3.94
C PRO A 71 -8.42 -1.42 -3.55
N THR A 72 -8.99 -2.06 -4.56
CA THR A 72 -10.08 -3.01 -4.37
C THR A 72 -9.77 -4.40 -4.92
N HIS A 73 -8.55 -4.59 -5.40
CA HIS A 73 -8.16 -5.87 -6.01
C HIS A 73 -7.00 -6.49 -5.26
N TRP A 74 -7.01 -7.81 -5.19
CA TRP A 74 -5.85 -8.56 -4.73
C TRP A 74 -4.67 -8.29 -5.66
N THR A 75 -3.49 -8.17 -5.09
CA THR A 75 -2.26 -8.12 -5.87
C THR A 75 -1.69 -9.52 -5.96
N VAL A 76 -1.64 -10.05 -7.16
CA VAL A 76 -1.08 -11.39 -7.39
C VAL A 76 0.41 -11.27 -7.69
N ILE A 77 1.21 -12.07 -7.00
CA ILE A 77 2.65 -12.14 -7.22
C ILE A 77 2.93 -13.53 -7.82
N PRO A 78 2.93 -13.67 -9.16
CA PRO A 78 2.99 -14.99 -9.79
C PRO A 78 4.25 -15.77 -9.46
N ARG A 79 5.38 -15.10 -9.36
CA ARG A 79 6.66 -15.76 -9.08
C ARG A 79 6.66 -16.46 -7.74
N GLU A 80 5.96 -15.94 -6.77
CA GLU A 80 5.94 -16.45 -5.41
C GLU A 80 4.66 -17.18 -5.09
N ARG A 81 3.75 -17.24 -6.05
CA ARG A 81 2.48 -17.97 -5.96
C ARG A 81 1.63 -17.56 -4.76
N TYR A 82 1.57 -16.27 -4.52
CA TYR A 82 0.66 -15.77 -3.51
C TYR A 82 -0.03 -14.50 -3.99
N ALA A 83 -1.10 -14.15 -3.28
CA ALA A 83 -1.81 -12.89 -3.47
C ALA A 83 -1.83 -12.13 -2.16
N VAL A 84 -1.89 -10.81 -2.24
CA VAL A 84 -1.91 -9.93 -1.08
C VAL A 84 -3.24 -9.18 -1.04
N CYS A 85 -3.90 -9.23 0.11
CA CYS A 85 -5.18 -8.56 0.30
C CYS A 85 -5.01 -7.04 0.18
N PRO A 86 -5.87 -6.36 -0.58
CA PRO A 86 -5.76 -4.91 -0.73
C PRO A 86 -6.11 -4.14 0.53
N ARG A 87 -6.77 -4.78 1.49
CA ARG A 87 -7.24 -4.11 2.70
C ARG A 87 -6.32 -4.30 3.90
N CYS A 88 -5.88 -5.53 4.16
CA CYS A 88 -5.10 -5.83 5.36
C CYS A 88 -3.70 -6.35 5.07
N ALA A 89 -3.33 -6.49 3.80
CA ALA A 89 -2.03 -6.97 3.36
C ALA A 89 -1.73 -8.43 3.73
N GLU A 90 -2.75 -9.21 4.07
CA GLU A 90 -2.58 -10.63 4.33
C GLU A 90 -2.18 -11.36 3.05
N ARG A 91 -1.25 -12.29 3.17
CA ARG A 91 -0.85 -13.14 2.05
C ARG A 91 -1.70 -14.41 2.02
N LEU A 92 -2.05 -14.82 0.83
CA LEU A 92 -2.76 -16.07 0.63
C LEU A 92 -2.09 -16.82 -0.51
N ALA A 93 -1.64 -18.04 -0.22
CA ALA A 93 -1.01 -18.88 -1.24
C ALA A 93 -2.08 -19.34 -2.23
N ILE A 94 -1.82 -19.12 -3.52
CA ILE A 94 -2.75 -19.53 -4.55
C ILE A 94 -1.98 -20.05 -5.78
N ALA A 95 -2.49 -21.12 -6.37
CA ALA A 95 -1.95 -21.65 -7.62
C ALA A 95 -2.72 -21.12 -8.80
N HIS A 96 -4.04 -21.04 -8.68
CA HIS A 96 -4.94 -20.58 -9.75
C HIS A 96 -5.91 -19.59 -9.15
N PRO A 97 -5.66 -18.27 -9.29
CA PRO A 97 -6.53 -17.29 -8.67
C PRO A 97 -7.92 -17.25 -9.30
N PRO A 98 -8.97 -17.33 -8.49
CA PRO A 98 -10.33 -17.15 -8.98
C PRO A 98 -10.58 -15.68 -9.30
N GLU A 99 -11.72 -15.38 -9.89
CA GLU A 99 -12.07 -13.99 -10.20
C GLU A 99 -12.27 -13.14 -8.93
N ARG A 100 -12.71 -13.78 -7.87
CA ARG A 100 -13.02 -13.12 -6.61
C ARG A 100 -12.62 -14.02 -5.46
N MET A 101 -12.09 -13.42 -4.41
CA MET A 101 -11.54 -14.23 -3.33
C MET A 101 -11.74 -13.54 -1.97
N PRO A 102 -12.19 -14.27 -0.94
CA PRO A 102 -12.30 -13.71 0.40
C PRO A 102 -10.96 -13.72 1.11
N CYS A 103 -10.76 -12.74 1.98
CA CYS A 103 -9.60 -12.70 2.85
C CYS A 103 -9.94 -13.35 4.17
N ARG A 104 -9.12 -14.29 4.60
CA ARG A 104 -9.35 -15.00 5.87
C ARG A 104 -9.16 -14.12 7.09
N ARG A 105 -8.39 -13.06 6.95
CA ARG A 105 -8.06 -12.21 8.09
C ARG A 105 -9.06 -11.08 8.29
N CYS A 106 -9.36 -10.32 7.25
CA CYS A 106 -10.28 -9.19 7.37
C CYS A 106 -11.69 -9.50 6.90
N GLU A 107 -11.91 -10.70 6.38
CA GLU A 107 -13.21 -11.17 5.90
C GLU A 107 -13.78 -10.40 4.72
N GLY A 108 -13.03 -9.46 4.16
CA GLY A 108 -13.44 -8.78 2.95
C GLY A 108 -13.35 -9.70 1.75
N VAL A 109 -14.20 -9.43 0.76
CA VAL A 109 -14.18 -10.17 -0.51
C VAL A 109 -13.80 -9.19 -1.60
N PHE A 110 -12.72 -9.50 -2.32
CA PHE A 110 -12.19 -8.60 -3.34
C PHE A 110 -11.94 -9.33 -4.65
N GLU A 111 -11.99 -8.59 -5.73
CA GLU A 111 -11.67 -9.13 -7.03
C GLU A 111 -10.18 -9.41 -7.15
N VAL A 112 -9.85 -10.37 -7.98
CA VAL A 112 -8.47 -10.70 -8.29
C VAL A 112 -8.15 -10.10 -9.65
N ALA A 113 -7.13 -9.26 -9.68
CA ALA A 113 -6.80 -8.52 -10.90
C ALA A 113 -6.22 -9.44 -11.98
#